data_a4bf28117ac19a6b9c1de763be5cb958
#
_entry.id   a4bf28117ac19a6b9c1de763be5cb958
#
_cell.length_a   1.000
_cell.length_b   1.000
_cell.length_c   1.000
_cell.angle_alpha   90.00
_cell.angle_beta   90.00
_cell.angle_gamma   90.00
#
_symmetry.space_group_name_H-M   'P 1'
#
loop_
_entity.id
_entity.type
_entity.pdbx_description
1 polymer ?
#
loop_
_entity_poly.entity_id
_entity_poly.type
_entity_poly.pdbx_seq_one_letter_code
_entity_poly.pdbx_strand_id
1 'polypeptide(L)'
;MIKNNDFFVLLIGRPNVGKSTIFNKILGGASALSSKIAGTTLDLNIKKVSFGGADFLISDSGGFNVSPANETEKKIKEKVFEYSKKAGIVLFVVDFKSGFIPEDREIFLRLIKNESNIVLIINKVDSPKDTQNAIAEFSGMGIKKIVAASAETGMGIDDIIEEITDEINLKKPTKPLKKNEETGFKIAIIGRPNSGKSTYINSILKEDLLFTDQKPGTTRDSIDTYIRYKEHAITLVDTAGIRKKSRLDANSSAFQKQSMEQIKRADVVIVFIDVNSEISHEDLSLLKKVTLDKKPFIIAFTKWDLKDKDAEDAGFNLKKEIKFRLKEFHETPFVYISSKINKNLYKILDLAIEIYHSKRIKIKKKDLNKFIEEAKTDNNAGRLYKYITYGVQKEGEEIPTFILFTGNKGKIFTMVDIKFLRNSIKERFGIKSNVEVIIEYKKY
;
A
#
# COMPACT_ATOMS: atom_id res chain seq x y z
N MET A 1 5.17 -27.03 -22.00
CA MET A 1 3.85 -26.39 -21.96
C MET A 1 3.77 -25.49 -20.74
N ILE A 2 3.32 -24.25 -20.89
CA ILE A 2 3.02 -23.33 -19.76
C ILE A 2 1.87 -24.01 -18.99
N LYS A 3 2.12 -24.33 -17.71
CA LYS A 3 1.07 -24.92 -16.85
C LYS A 3 0.07 -23.85 -16.46
N ASN A 4 -1.18 -24.22 -16.27
CA ASN A 4 -2.26 -23.27 -15.89
C ASN A 4 -2.00 -22.44 -14.64
N ASN A 5 -0.93 -22.74 -13.89
CA ASN A 5 -0.56 -22.07 -12.64
C ASN A 5 0.75 -21.26 -12.72
N ASP A 6 1.41 -21.21 -13.88
CA ASP A 6 2.65 -20.46 -14.04
C ASP A 6 2.32 -19.01 -14.43
N PHE A 7 2.86 -18.04 -13.69
CA PHE A 7 2.77 -16.64 -14.10
C PHE A 7 3.68 -16.39 -15.27
N PHE A 8 3.12 -15.95 -16.39
CA PHE A 8 3.85 -15.78 -17.64
C PHE A 8 4.02 -14.32 -18.02
N VAL A 9 5.26 -13.89 -18.22
CA VAL A 9 5.67 -12.54 -18.63
C VAL A 9 6.12 -12.61 -20.08
N LEU A 10 5.54 -11.78 -20.94
CA LEU A 10 5.88 -11.71 -22.36
C LEU A 10 6.48 -10.34 -22.71
N LEU A 11 7.70 -10.31 -23.22
CA LEU A 11 8.29 -9.10 -23.83
C LEU A 11 7.84 -9.00 -25.28
N ILE A 12 7.26 -7.89 -25.67
CA ILE A 12 6.80 -7.62 -27.02
C ILE A 12 7.19 -6.20 -27.46
N GLY A 13 7.47 -6.02 -28.75
CA GLY A 13 7.85 -4.74 -29.35
C GLY A 13 8.53 -5.00 -30.69
N ARG A 14 8.72 -3.95 -31.49
CA ARG A 14 9.39 -4.05 -32.79
C ARG A 14 10.86 -4.52 -32.67
N PRO A 15 11.50 -4.90 -33.78
CA PRO A 15 12.95 -5.23 -33.79
C PRO A 15 13.80 -4.06 -33.26
N ASN A 16 14.93 -4.36 -32.63
CA ASN A 16 15.96 -3.41 -32.19
C ASN A 16 15.58 -2.41 -31.10
N VAL A 17 14.41 -2.55 -30.45
CA VAL A 17 14.03 -1.73 -29.27
C VAL A 17 14.72 -2.17 -27.98
N GLY A 18 15.49 -3.28 -28.01
CA GLY A 18 16.27 -3.76 -26.86
C GLY A 18 15.58 -4.82 -25.99
N LYS A 19 14.53 -5.52 -26.48
CA LYS A 19 13.84 -6.59 -25.75
C LYS A 19 14.78 -7.65 -25.20
N SER A 20 15.63 -8.22 -26.08
CA SER A 20 16.57 -9.29 -25.69
C SER A 20 17.61 -8.80 -24.68
N THR A 21 17.99 -7.52 -24.73
CA THR A 21 18.90 -6.92 -23.75
C THR A 21 18.21 -6.78 -22.39
N ILE A 22 16.96 -6.29 -22.34
CA ILE A 22 16.15 -6.25 -21.12
C ILE A 22 15.95 -7.66 -20.56
N PHE A 23 15.57 -8.61 -21.40
CA PHE A 23 15.42 -10.02 -21.03
C PHE A 23 16.69 -10.57 -20.36
N ASN A 24 17.86 -10.37 -20.97
CA ASN A 24 19.13 -10.83 -20.42
C ASN A 24 19.51 -10.11 -19.10
N LYS A 25 19.21 -8.83 -18.97
CA LYS A 25 19.44 -8.08 -17.72
C LYS A 25 18.56 -8.61 -16.58
N ILE A 26 17.29 -8.89 -16.84
CA ILE A 26 16.38 -9.51 -15.86
C ILE A 26 16.91 -10.89 -15.43
N LEU A 27 17.40 -11.69 -16.38
CA LEU A 27 18.00 -13.00 -16.07
C LEU A 27 19.30 -12.88 -15.27
N GLY A 28 20.12 -11.88 -15.54
CA GLY A 28 21.41 -11.67 -14.85
C GLY A 28 21.28 -11.18 -13.41
N GLY A 29 20.20 -10.47 -13.08
CA GLY A 29 19.89 -9.99 -11.73
C GLY A 29 19.13 -11.00 -10.84
N ALA A 30 18.63 -12.08 -11.44
CA ALA A 30 17.85 -13.10 -10.75
C ALA A 30 18.67 -14.38 -10.56
N SER A 31 18.36 -15.19 -9.54
CA SER A 31 18.84 -16.57 -9.48
C SER A 31 18.13 -17.39 -10.56
N ALA A 32 18.64 -17.31 -11.78
CA ALA A 32 18.07 -17.99 -12.92
C ALA A 32 18.37 -19.49 -12.82
N LEU A 33 17.36 -20.28 -12.52
CA LEU A 33 17.38 -21.72 -12.76
C LEU A 33 17.20 -21.93 -14.28
N SER A 34 18.31 -22.08 -15.02
CA SER A 34 18.28 -22.30 -16.44
C SER A 34 17.76 -23.71 -16.75
N SER A 35 16.46 -23.86 -16.89
CA SER A 35 15.87 -25.02 -17.54
C SER A 35 15.25 -24.59 -18.86
N LYS A 36 15.85 -25.05 -19.99
CA LYS A 36 15.15 -25.01 -21.27
C LYS A 36 13.91 -25.87 -21.14
N ILE A 37 12.73 -25.26 -21.21
CA ILE A 37 11.48 -26.02 -21.29
C ILE A 37 11.41 -26.58 -22.71
N ALA A 38 11.81 -27.83 -22.89
CA ALA A 38 11.67 -28.54 -24.15
C ALA A 38 10.18 -28.75 -24.46
N GLY A 39 9.76 -28.41 -25.66
CA GLY A 39 8.42 -28.77 -26.18
C GLY A 39 7.54 -27.64 -26.72
N THR A 40 8.07 -26.47 -27.01
CA THR A 40 7.35 -25.43 -27.78
C THR A 40 7.82 -25.45 -29.23
N THR A 41 6.92 -25.81 -30.16
CA THR A 41 7.15 -25.89 -31.61
C THR A 41 7.29 -24.52 -32.29
N LEU A 42 7.68 -23.49 -31.57
CA LEU A 42 8.09 -22.18 -32.09
C LEU A 42 9.08 -21.52 -31.09
N ASP A 43 10.06 -20.81 -31.67
CA ASP A 43 11.25 -20.24 -31.06
C ASP A 43 11.04 -19.13 -30.01
N LEU A 44 10.06 -19.27 -29.11
CA LEU A 44 9.95 -18.41 -27.94
C LEU A 44 10.97 -18.88 -26.89
N ASN A 45 11.95 -18.04 -26.61
CA ASN A 45 12.95 -18.29 -25.58
C ASN A 45 12.33 -18.11 -24.20
N ILE A 46 11.69 -19.17 -23.65
CA ILE A 46 11.05 -19.14 -22.34
C ILE A 46 12.05 -19.56 -21.26
N LYS A 47 12.18 -18.74 -20.21
CA LYS A 47 13.04 -19.03 -19.05
C LYS A 47 12.21 -18.94 -17.76
N LYS A 48 12.55 -19.79 -16.79
CA LYS A 48 12.03 -19.67 -15.44
C LYS A 48 12.93 -18.78 -14.60
N VAL A 49 12.33 -17.81 -13.91
CA VAL A 49 13.02 -16.80 -13.09
C VAL A 49 12.45 -16.84 -11.69
N SER A 50 13.34 -16.74 -10.68
CA SER A 50 12.98 -16.53 -9.28
C SER A 50 13.61 -15.25 -8.80
N PHE A 51 12.79 -14.31 -8.32
CA PHE A 51 13.23 -13.02 -7.78
C PHE A 51 12.41 -12.66 -6.54
N GLY A 52 13.09 -12.37 -5.42
CA GLY A 52 12.41 -11.95 -4.18
C GLY A 52 11.35 -12.93 -3.66
N GLY A 53 11.47 -14.25 -3.97
CA GLY A 53 10.48 -15.27 -3.62
C GLY A 53 9.30 -15.37 -4.59
N ALA A 54 9.29 -14.59 -5.68
CA ALA A 54 8.34 -14.70 -6.77
C ALA A 54 8.92 -15.53 -7.92
N ASP A 55 8.19 -16.57 -8.35
CA ASP A 55 8.54 -17.44 -9.47
C ASP A 55 7.67 -17.08 -10.69
N PHE A 56 8.29 -16.88 -11.84
CA PHE A 56 7.58 -16.63 -13.09
C PHE A 56 8.33 -17.17 -14.32
N LEU A 57 7.59 -17.32 -15.41
CA LEU A 57 8.15 -17.62 -16.72
C LEU A 57 8.27 -16.29 -17.48
N ILE A 58 9.41 -16.05 -18.10
CA ILE A 58 9.62 -14.88 -18.95
C ILE A 58 10.00 -15.33 -20.35
N SER A 59 9.46 -14.67 -21.36
CA SER A 59 9.77 -14.94 -22.76
C SER A 59 10.09 -13.66 -23.51
N ASP A 60 11.15 -13.72 -24.31
CA ASP A 60 11.39 -12.76 -25.37
C ASP A 60 10.65 -13.23 -26.63
N SER A 61 9.81 -12.38 -27.21
CA SER A 61 9.10 -12.67 -28.46
C SER A 61 10.03 -12.74 -29.68
N GLY A 62 11.33 -12.46 -29.50
CA GLY A 62 12.22 -12.20 -30.63
C GLY A 62 11.83 -10.93 -31.39
N GLY A 63 12.57 -10.60 -32.43
CA GLY A 63 12.18 -9.52 -33.34
C GLY A 63 11.22 -10.07 -34.40
N PHE A 64 9.90 -9.99 -34.21
CA PHE A 64 8.99 -10.23 -35.34
C PHE A 64 8.74 -8.92 -36.10
N ASN A 65 8.76 -9.01 -37.41
CA ASN A 65 8.43 -7.89 -38.27
C ASN A 65 6.92 -7.58 -38.18
N VAL A 66 6.58 -6.31 -37.96
CA VAL A 66 5.18 -5.85 -37.94
C VAL A 66 4.53 -6.05 -39.31
N SER A 67 5.32 -5.90 -40.37
CA SER A 67 4.94 -6.21 -41.77
C SER A 67 5.63 -7.50 -42.21
N PRO A 68 5.02 -8.68 -42.07
CA PRO A 68 5.65 -9.95 -42.40
C PRO A 68 5.87 -10.07 -43.90
N ALA A 69 7.08 -10.48 -44.28
CA ALA A 69 7.46 -10.66 -45.67
C ALA A 69 6.96 -12.01 -46.27
N ASN A 70 6.59 -12.97 -45.39
CA ASN A 70 6.15 -14.30 -45.79
C ASN A 70 5.15 -14.90 -44.83
N GLU A 71 4.48 -16.01 -45.25
CA GLU A 71 3.47 -16.69 -44.42
C GLU A 71 3.98 -17.22 -43.09
N THR A 72 5.26 -17.59 -43.03
CA THR A 72 5.87 -18.08 -41.80
C THR A 72 5.99 -16.97 -40.75
N GLU A 73 6.44 -15.77 -41.13
CA GLU A 73 6.48 -14.60 -40.25
C GLU A 73 5.10 -14.19 -39.80
N LYS A 74 4.08 -14.29 -40.68
CA LYS A 74 2.67 -14.02 -40.32
C LYS A 74 2.18 -14.97 -39.24
N LYS A 75 2.48 -16.26 -39.36
CA LYS A 75 2.14 -17.26 -38.34
C LYS A 75 2.85 -17.01 -37.00
N ILE A 76 4.11 -16.60 -37.04
CA ILE A 76 4.87 -16.23 -35.83
C ILE A 76 4.22 -15.02 -35.16
N LYS A 77 3.90 -13.97 -35.91
CA LYS A 77 3.21 -12.77 -35.41
C LYS A 77 1.90 -13.13 -34.72
N GLU A 78 1.07 -13.93 -35.34
CA GLU A 78 -0.23 -14.33 -34.76
C GLU A 78 -0.07 -15.12 -33.47
N LYS A 79 0.88 -16.06 -33.43
CA LYS A 79 1.16 -16.80 -32.21
C LYS A 79 1.67 -15.93 -31.04
N VAL A 80 2.53 -14.95 -31.30
CA VAL A 80 2.97 -14.01 -30.26
C VAL A 80 1.77 -13.29 -29.65
N PHE A 81 0.81 -12.86 -30.48
CA PHE A 81 -0.42 -12.24 -29.98
C PHE A 81 -1.38 -13.22 -29.28
N GLU A 82 -1.37 -14.50 -29.63
CA GLU A 82 -2.08 -15.52 -28.84
C GLU A 82 -1.44 -15.70 -27.45
N TYR A 83 -0.12 -15.67 -27.35
CA TYR A 83 0.59 -15.72 -26.09
C TYR A 83 0.33 -14.46 -25.25
N SER A 84 0.15 -13.28 -25.86
CA SER A 84 -0.18 -12.06 -25.13
C SER A 84 -1.51 -12.14 -24.38
N LYS A 85 -2.49 -12.91 -24.90
CA LYS A 85 -3.77 -13.17 -24.20
C LYS A 85 -3.60 -14.08 -22.97
N LYS A 86 -2.57 -14.94 -22.98
CA LYS A 86 -2.29 -15.89 -21.89
C LYS A 86 -1.28 -15.35 -20.90
N ALA A 87 -0.61 -14.23 -21.24
CA ALA A 87 0.36 -13.62 -20.37
C ALA A 87 -0.29 -13.01 -19.14
N GLY A 88 0.33 -13.21 -17.99
CA GLY A 88 -0.03 -12.52 -16.75
C GLY A 88 0.23 -11.02 -16.85
N ILE A 89 1.31 -10.67 -17.59
CA ILE A 89 1.73 -9.31 -17.88
C ILE A 89 2.44 -9.27 -19.23
N VAL A 90 2.21 -8.22 -20.00
CA VAL A 90 2.94 -7.94 -21.25
C VAL A 90 3.80 -6.72 -21.05
N LEU A 91 5.11 -6.89 -21.16
CA LEU A 91 6.08 -5.80 -21.20
C LEU A 91 6.19 -5.31 -22.65
N PHE A 92 5.49 -4.23 -22.95
CA PHE A 92 5.52 -3.61 -24.26
C PHE A 92 6.71 -2.65 -24.34
N VAL A 93 7.75 -3.03 -25.09
CA VAL A 93 9.01 -2.30 -25.16
C VAL A 93 9.04 -1.40 -26.38
N VAL A 94 9.29 -0.12 -26.15
CA VAL A 94 9.48 0.93 -27.18
C VAL A 94 10.84 1.60 -27.01
N ASP A 95 11.31 2.30 -28.05
CA ASP A 95 12.61 2.98 -28.06
C ASP A 95 12.41 4.50 -27.91
N PHE A 96 12.91 5.07 -26.82
CA PHE A 96 12.83 6.51 -26.54
C PHE A 96 13.43 7.35 -27.68
N LYS A 97 14.60 6.94 -28.21
CA LYS A 97 15.31 7.74 -29.23
C LYS A 97 14.57 7.86 -30.55
N SER A 98 13.72 6.87 -30.89
CA SER A 98 12.91 6.90 -32.12
C SER A 98 11.49 7.38 -31.90
N GLY A 99 11.08 7.60 -30.65
CA GLY A 99 9.70 7.93 -30.29
C GLY A 99 8.70 6.81 -30.59
N PHE A 100 7.43 7.13 -30.51
CA PHE A 100 6.33 6.20 -30.79
C PHE A 100 5.97 6.21 -32.27
N ILE A 101 6.42 5.22 -33.01
CA ILE A 101 6.26 5.14 -34.47
C ILE A 101 5.01 4.30 -34.87
N PRO A 102 4.57 4.34 -36.15
CA PRO A 102 3.37 3.63 -36.59
C PRO A 102 3.36 2.12 -36.29
N GLU A 103 4.51 1.45 -36.35
CA GLU A 103 4.66 0.03 -36.03
C GLU A 103 4.38 -0.25 -34.53
N ASP A 104 4.84 0.62 -33.65
CA ASP A 104 4.55 0.53 -32.20
C ASP A 104 3.06 0.69 -31.95
N ARG A 105 2.42 1.61 -32.69
CA ARG A 105 0.98 1.85 -32.59
C ARG A 105 0.16 0.64 -33.04
N GLU A 106 0.57 -0.07 -34.11
CA GLU A 106 -0.11 -1.28 -34.58
C GLU A 106 -0.05 -2.38 -33.50
N ILE A 107 1.14 -2.61 -32.93
CA ILE A 107 1.33 -3.57 -31.83
C ILE A 107 0.42 -3.21 -30.65
N PHE A 108 0.46 -1.96 -30.23
CA PHE A 108 -0.30 -1.46 -29.10
C PHE A 108 -1.81 -1.65 -29.26
N LEU A 109 -2.37 -1.25 -30.40
CA LEU A 109 -3.79 -1.42 -30.67
C LEU A 109 -4.22 -2.89 -30.63
N ARG A 110 -3.37 -3.80 -31.09
CA ARG A 110 -3.65 -5.23 -31.07
C ARG A 110 -3.55 -5.80 -29.64
N LEU A 111 -2.63 -5.32 -28.81
CA LEU A 111 -2.54 -5.68 -27.39
C LEU A 111 -3.79 -5.23 -26.62
N ILE A 112 -4.28 -4.01 -26.84
CA ILE A 112 -5.52 -3.52 -26.24
C ILE A 112 -6.71 -4.39 -26.68
N LYS A 113 -6.84 -4.69 -27.98
CA LYS A 113 -7.91 -5.56 -28.48
C LYS A 113 -7.88 -6.96 -27.86
N ASN A 114 -6.72 -7.42 -27.42
CA ASN A 114 -6.55 -8.70 -26.75
C ASN A 114 -6.78 -8.61 -25.23
N GLU A 115 -7.16 -7.44 -24.70
CA GLU A 115 -7.34 -7.19 -23.25
C GLU A 115 -6.09 -7.55 -22.44
N SER A 116 -4.89 -7.37 -23.05
CA SER A 116 -3.62 -7.70 -22.40
C SER A 116 -3.33 -6.73 -21.25
N ASN A 117 -2.82 -7.25 -20.14
CA ASN A 117 -2.31 -6.42 -19.04
C ASN A 117 -0.93 -5.87 -19.45
N ILE A 118 -0.86 -4.59 -19.77
CA ILE A 118 0.30 -3.95 -20.42
C ILE A 118 1.05 -3.08 -19.42
N VAL A 119 2.37 -3.28 -19.33
CA VAL A 119 3.33 -2.32 -18.81
C VAL A 119 4.17 -1.80 -19.97
N LEU A 120 4.17 -0.49 -20.18
CA LEU A 120 4.99 0.15 -21.20
C LEU A 120 6.41 0.33 -20.68
N ILE A 121 7.38 -0.20 -21.39
CA ILE A 121 8.80 -0.05 -21.11
C ILE A 121 9.40 0.88 -22.16
N ILE A 122 9.76 2.09 -21.76
CA ILE A 122 10.47 3.05 -22.61
C ILE A 122 11.97 2.79 -22.46
N ASN A 123 12.55 2.08 -23.40
CA ASN A 123 13.96 1.70 -23.35
C ASN A 123 14.88 2.75 -24.01
N LYS A 124 16.17 2.67 -23.74
CA LYS A 124 17.25 3.56 -24.20
C LYS A 124 17.16 4.98 -23.59
N VAL A 125 16.59 5.08 -22.39
CA VAL A 125 16.66 6.28 -21.55
C VAL A 125 17.96 6.22 -20.76
N ASP A 126 19.07 6.69 -21.38
CA ASP A 126 20.42 6.47 -20.85
C ASP A 126 20.81 7.46 -19.75
N SER A 127 19.99 8.51 -19.52
CA SER A 127 20.22 9.51 -18.48
C SER A 127 19.02 9.64 -17.55
N PRO A 128 19.22 9.69 -16.22
CA PRO A 128 18.14 9.96 -15.25
C PRO A 128 17.39 11.27 -15.51
N LYS A 129 18.04 12.26 -16.15
CA LYS A 129 17.43 13.55 -16.51
C LYS A 129 16.33 13.40 -17.57
N ASP A 130 16.44 12.39 -18.43
CA ASP A 130 15.48 12.17 -19.51
C ASP A 130 14.27 11.35 -19.10
N THR A 131 14.29 10.76 -17.89
CA THR A 131 13.23 9.88 -17.37
C THR A 131 11.85 10.57 -17.37
N GLN A 132 11.77 11.81 -16.85
CA GLN A 132 10.51 12.55 -16.80
C GLN A 132 10.01 12.93 -18.19
N ASN A 133 10.89 13.32 -19.10
CA ASN A 133 10.54 13.65 -20.46
C ASN A 133 10.05 12.41 -21.23
N ALA A 134 10.73 11.29 -21.06
CA ALA A 134 10.34 10.02 -21.67
C ALA A 134 8.94 9.60 -21.20
N ILE A 135 8.66 9.64 -19.89
CA ILE A 135 7.34 9.29 -19.36
C ILE A 135 6.26 10.28 -19.86
N ALA A 136 6.55 11.59 -19.88
CA ALA A 136 5.61 12.60 -20.35
C ALA A 136 5.24 12.41 -21.84
N GLU A 137 6.21 12.10 -22.70
CA GLU A 137 5.99 11.87 -24.13
C GLU A 137 5.02 10.72 -24.40
N PHE A 138 5.13 9.64 -23.62
CA PHE A 138 4.33 8.42 -23.83
C PHE A 138 3.07 8.36 -22.95
N SER A 139 2.87 9.29 -22.01
CA SER A 139 1.72 9.28 -21.08
C SER A 139 0.35 9.43 -21.78
N GLY A 140 0.31 10.06 -22.94
CA GLY A 140 -0.91 10.25 -23.74
C GLY A 140 -1.52 8.96 -24.30
N MET A 141 -0.85 7.82 -24.17
CA MET A 141 -1.34 6.52 -24.67
C MET A 141 -2.41 5.87 -23.80
N GLY A 142 -2.71 6.39 -22.61
CA GLY A 142 -3.69 5.81 -21.70
C GLY A 142 -3.22 4.53 -20.99
N ILE A 143 -1.94 4.19 -21.08
CA ILE A 143 -1.35 3.07 -20.31
C ILE A 143 -1.08 3.55 -18.87
N LYS A 144 -1.57 2.79 -17.89
CA LYS A 144 -1.46 3.16 -16.48
C LYS A 144 -0.06 2.95 -15.89
N LYS A 145 0.68 2.00 -16.42
CA LYS A 145 2.00 1.57 -15.92
C LYS A 145 3.06 1.83 -16.96
N ILE A 146 3.95 2.76 -16.69
CA ILE A 146 5.03 3.18 -17.59
C ILE A 146 6.34 3.16 -16.81
N VAL A 147 7.35 2.47 -17.36
CA VAL A 147 8.70 2.41 -16.78
C VAL A 147 9.70 2.91 -17.82
N ALA A 148 10.50 3.90 -17.46
CA ALA A 148 11.63 4.35 -18.25
C ALA A 148 12.87 3.52 -17.86
N ALA A 149 13.55 2.94 -18.84
CA ALA A 149 14.69 2.06 -18.61
C ALA A 149 15.81 2.26 -19.62
N SER A 150 17.00 1.84 -19.26
CA SER A 150 18.13 1.62 -20.16
C SER A 150 18.66 0.21 -19.98
N ALA A 151 18.39 -0.64 -20.94
CA ALA A 151 18.92 -2.00 -20.93
C ALA A 151 20.47 -2.05 -21.00
N GLU A 152 21.09 -1.01 -21.52
CA GLU A 152 22.56 -0.91 -21.60
C GLU A 152 23.17 -0.60 -20.23
N THR A 153 22.71 0.45 -19.55
CA THR A 153 23.23 0.87 -18.24
C THR A 153 22.66 0.06 -17.07
N GLY A 154 21.49 -0.58 -17.23
CA GLY A 154 20.77 -1.28 -16.17
C GLY A 154 19.76 -0.42 -15.42
N MET A 155 19.68 0.89 -15.73
CA MET A 155 18.72 1.79 -15.12
C MET A 155 17.26 1.34 -15.37
N GLY A 156 16.41 1.37 -14.35
CA GLY A 156 15.01 1.00 -14.46
C GLY A 156 14.72 -0.50 -14.57
N ILE A 157 15.74 -1.37 -14.54
CA ILE A 157 15.53 -2.83 -14.56
C ILE A 157 14.87 -3.31 -13.27
N ASP A 158 15.25 -2.74 -12.12
CA ASP A 158 14.65 -3.08 -10.83
C ASP A 158 13.17 -2.65 -10.79
N ASP A 159 12.83 -1.49 -11.38
CA ASP A 159 11.46 -1.01 -11.49
C ASP A 159 10.60 -1.96 -12.36
N ILE A 160 11.17 -2.48 -13.46
CA ILE A 160 10.49 -3.51 -14.28
C ILE A 160 10.22 -4.78 -13.46
N ILE A 161 11.19 -5.22 -12.67
CA ILE A 161 11.07 -6.41 -11.82
C ILE A 161 10.01 -6.16 -10.72
N GLU A 162 9.96 -4.96 -10.14
CA GLU A 162 8.95 -4.56 -9.15
C GLU A 162 7.55 -4.64 -9.75
N GLU A 163 7.32 -4.10 -10.95
CA GLU A 163 6.03 -4.20 -11.64
C GLU A 163 5.62 -5.66 -11.94
N ILE A 164 6.58 -6.53 -12.30
CA ILE A 164 6.32 -7.96 -12.49
C ILE A 164 5.93 -8.63 -11.17
N THR A 165 6.69 -8.36 -10.10
CA THR A 165 6.46 -8.99 -8.79
C THR A 165 5.15 -8.53 -8.16
N ASP A 166 4.79 -7.28 -8.34
CA ASP A 166 3.49 -6.73 -7.92
C ASP A 166 2.33 -7.43 -8.62
N GLU A 167 2.42 -7.62 -9.94
CA GLU A 167 1.39 -8.35 -10.68
C GLU A 167 1.30 -9.83 -10.31
N ILE A 168 2.44 -10.48 -10.03
CA ILE A 168 2.46 -11.86 -9.52
C ILE A 168 1.73 -11.93 -8.18
N ASN A 169 2.00 -10.99 -7.30
CA ASN A 169 1.40 -10.94 -5.97
C ASN A 169 -0.10 -10.67 -6.04
N LEU A 170 -0.54 -9.85 -7.00
CA LEU A 170 -1.96 -9.62 -7.28
C LEU A 170 -2.68 -10.88 -7.83
N LYS A 171 -1.99 -11.71 -8.62
CA LYS A 171 -2.56 -12.91 -9.28
C LYS A 171 -2.26 -14.23 -8.58
N LYS A 172 -1.39 -14.26 -7.56
CA LYS A 172 -1.18 -15.50 -6.79
C LYS A 172 -2.52 -15.97 -6.23
N PRO A 173 -3.00 -17.18 -6.60
CA PRO A 173 -4.11 -17.76 -5.88
C PRO A 173 -3.68 -17.84 -4.42
N THR A 174 -4.45 -17.23 -3.56
CA THR A 174 -4.17 -17.23 -2.14
C THR A 174 -4.08 -18.68 -1.68
N LYS A 175 -2.86 -19.14 -1.29
CA LYS A 175 -2.73 -20.43 -0.61
C LYS A 175 -3.77 -20.46 0.50
N PRO A 176 -4.52 -21.55 0.68
CA PRO A 176 -5.38 -21.66 1.85
C PRO A 176 -4.51 -21.38 3.08
N LEU A 177 -4.94 -20.46 3.90
CA LEU A 177 -4.25 -20.06 5.14
C LEU A 177 -3.85 -21.31 5.89
N LYS A 178 -2.56 -21.48 6.20
CA LYS A 178 -2.13 -22.47 7.18
C LYS A 178 -2.89 -22.16 8.46
N LYS A 179 -3.40 -23.20 9.14
CA LYS A 179 -4.27 -23.11 10.32
C LYS A 179 -3.85 -22.12 11.43
N ASN A 180 -2.61 -21.62 11.41
CA ASN A 180 -2.05 -20.66 12.37
C ASN A 180 -2.01 -19.19 11.89
N GLU A 181 -2.42 -18.88 10.61
CA GLU A 181 -2.52 -17.51 10.09
C GLU A 181 -4.00 -17.05 9.99
N GLU A 182 -4.91 -17.79 10.58
CA GLU A 182 -6.37 -17.66 10.38
C GLU A 182 -7.00 -16.36 10.91
N THR A 183 -6.30 -15.57 11.69
CA THR A 183 -6.92 -14.40 12.35
C THR A 183 -6.43 -13.05 11.86
N GLY A 184 -5.49 -12.95 10.91
CA GLY A 184 -5.00 -11.69 10.40
C GLY A 184 -4.99 -10.55 11.44
N PHE A 185 -4.59 -9.36 11.09
CA PHE A 185 -4.76 -8.24 12.02
C PHE A 185 -6.22 -7.71 11.99
N LYS A 186 -6.68 -7.17 13.13
CA LYS A 186 -8.07 -6.82 13.35
C LYS A 186 -8.29 -5.33 13.19
N ILE A 187 -9.27 -4.97 12.37
CA ILE A 187 -9.70 -3.58 12.16
C ILE A 187 -11.11 -3.42 12.72
N ALA A 188 -11.30 -2.45 13.61
CA ALA A 188 -12.63 -1.98 13.98
C ALA A 188 -12.98 -0.71 13.21
N ILE A 189 -14.19 -0.67 12.64
CA ILE A 189 -14.75 0.51 11.98
C ILE A 189 -15.87 1.04 12.87
N ILE A 190 -15.61 2.16 13.56
CA ILE A 190 -16.55 2.79 14.49
C ILE A 190 -16.97 4.18 14.00
N GLY A 191 -18.01 4.72 14.57
CA GLY A 191 -18.56 6.04 14.23
C GLY A 191 -20.06 6.06 14.47
N ARG A 192 -20.65 7.24 14.49
CA ARG A 192 -22.11 7.44 14.71
C ARG A 192 -22.95 6.63 13.70
N PRO A 193 -24.23 6.35 14.00
CA PRO A 193 -25.18 5.90 12.99
C PRO A 193 -25.15 6.83 11.78
N ASN A 194 -25.31 6.27 10.59
CA ASN A 194 -25.29 7.00 9.31
C ASN A 194 -23.97 7.70 8.92
N SER A 195 -22.86 7.46 9.62
CA SER A 195 -21.53 7.97 9.24
C SER A 195 -20.91 7.25 8.03
N GLY A 196 -21.63 6.36 7.34
CA GLY A 196 -21.16 5.70 6.10
C GLY A 196 -20.45 4.37 6.29
N LYS A 197 -20.37 3.81 7.50
CA LYS A 197 -19.70 2.52 7.79
C LYS A 197 -20.20 1.36 6.94
N SER A 198 -21.52 1.14 6.94
CA SER A 198 -22.14 0.03 6.18
C SER A 198 -21.96 0.21 4.68
N THR A 199 -22.03 1.44 4.19
CA THR A 199 -21.80 1.75 2.77
C THR A 199 -20.37 1.44 2.38
N TYR A 200 -19.39 1.84 3.19
CA TYR A 200 -17.98 1.55 2.96
C TYR A 200 -17.70 0.04 2.95
N ILE A 201 -18.16 -0.69 3.98
CA ILE A 201 -17.96 -2.13 4.05
C ILE A 201 -18.59 -2.83 2.85
N ASN A 202 -19.82 -2.44 2.48
CA ASN A 202 -20.47 -3.03 1.30
C ASN A 202 -19.75 -2.68 0.00
N SER A 203 -19.15 -1.49 -0.12
CA SER A 203 -18.38 -1.11 -1.31
C SER A 203 -17.12 -1.94 -1.44
N ILE A 204 -16.34 -2.09 -0.37
CA ILE A 204 -15.11 -2.90 -0.41
C ILE A 204 -15.38 -4.41 -0.59
N LEU A 205 -16.54 -4.90 -0.11
CA LEU A 205 -16.90 -6.32 -0.25
C LEU A 205 -17.52 -6.69 -1.59
N LYS A 206 -17.98 -5.71 -2.38
CA LYS A 206 -18.53 -5.93 -3.72
C LYS A 206 -17.46 -6.01 -4.81
N GLU A 207 -16.26 -5.52 -4.54
CA GLU A 207 -15.18 -5.56 -5.50
C GLU A 207 -14.47 -6.92 -5.45
N ASP A 208 -14.25 -7.55 -6.61
CA ASP A 208 -13.64 -8.88 -6.77
C ASP A 208 -12.19 -9.00 -6.24
N LEU A 209 -11.62 -7.89 -5.78
CA LEU A 209 -10.28 -7.82 -5.19
C LEU A 209 -10.20 -8.33 -3.74
N LEU A 210 -11.35 -8.55 -3.09
CA LEU A 210 -11.42 -8.99 -1.70
C LEU A 210 -12.07 -10.37 -1.60
N PHE A 211 -11.30 -11.38 -1.23
CA PHE A 211 -11.83 -12.69 -0.90
C PHE A 211 -12.48 -12.66 0.49
N THR A 212 -13.76 -13.05 0.55
CA THR A 212 -14.48 -13.17 1.81
C THR A 212 -14.66 -14.64 2.16
N ASP A 213 -14.07 -15.09 3.26
CA ASP A 213 -14.42 -16.37 3.87
C ASP A 213 -15.48 -16.15 4.94
N GLN A 214 -16.69 -16.62 4.67
CA GLN A 214 -17.72 -16.75 5.71
C GLN A 214 -17.51 -18.11 6.39
N LYS A 215 -16.75 -18.16 7.48
CA LYS A 215 -16.79 -19.32 8.35
C LYS A 215 -18.02 -19.23 9.26
N PRO A 216 -19.01 -20.12 9.13
CA PRO A 216 -20.08 -20.25 10.11
C PRO A 216 -19.52 -20.92 11.36
N GLY A 217 -19.61 -20.26 12.49
CA GLY A 217 -19.48 -20.93 13.79
C GLY A 217 -18.31 -20.51 14.64
N THR A 218 -18.50 -19.45 15.39
CA THR A 218 -18.15 -19.38 16.82
C THR A 218 -18.89 -18.20 17.43
N THR A 219 -19.74 -18.51 18.40
CA THR A 219 -20.49 -17.64 19.35
C THR A 219 -21.57 -16.71 18.78
N ARG A 220 -22.71 -16.76 19.44
CA ARG A 220 -24.03 -16.19 19.06
C ARG A 220 -24.13 -14.66 18.90
N ASP A 221 -23.09 -13.86 19.14
CA ASP A 221 -23.23 -12.42 19.35
C ASP A 221 -22.36 -11.48 18.47
N SER A 222 -21.32 -11.94 17.74
CA SER A 222 -20.54 -11.08 16.87
C SER A 222 -20.06 -11.79 15.62
N ILE A 223 -20.41 -11.28 14.43
CA ILE A 223 -19.95 -11.82 13.16
C ILE A 223 -18.84 -10.92 12.63
N ASP A 224 -17.61 -11.40 12.74
CA ASP A 224 -16.44 -10.78 12.09
C ASP A 224 -16.45 -11.12 10.60
N THR A 225 -15.95 -10.21 9.76
CA THR A 225 -15.78 -10.47 8.32
C THR A 225 -14.30 -10.56 8.01
N TYR A 226 -13.91 -11.66 7.39
CA TYR A 226 -12.55 -11.89 6.96
C TYR A 226 -12.39 -11.40 5.52
N ILE A 227 -11.38 -10.56 5.29
CA ILE A 227 -11.03 -10.07 3.97
C ILE A 227 -9.54 -10.28 3.73
N ARG A 228 -9.16 -10.40 2.48
CA ARG A 228 -7.77 -10.38 2.07
C ARG A 228 -7.55 -9.18 1.16
N TYR A 229 -6.62 -8.34 1.54
CA TYR A 229 -6.25 -7.17 0.76
C TYR A 229 -4.74 -7.17 0.56
N LYS A 230 -4.30 -7.17 -0.71
CA LYS A 230 -2.91 -7.42 -1.08
C LYS A 230 -2.44 -8.75 -0.45
N GLU A 231 -1.35 -8.76 0.29
CA GLU A 231 -0.83 -9.96 0.97
C GLU A 231 -1.33 -10.11 2.41
N HIS A 232 -2.20 -9.20 2.87
CA HIS A 232 -2.61 -9.15 4.27
C HIS A 232 -3.98 -9.79 4.49
N ALA A 233 -4.05 -10.71 5.45
CA ALA A 233 -5.31 -11.15 6.02
C ALA A 233 -5.79 -10.10 7.03
N ILE A 234 -7.02 -9.65 6.88
CA ILE A 234 -7.63 -8.61 7.70
C ILE A 234 -8.96 -9.12 8.25
N THR A 235 -9.18 -8.98 9.53
CA THR A 235 -10.46 -9.24 10.17
C THR A 235 -11.17 -7.93 10.49
N LEU A 236 -12.30 -7.68 9.84
CA LEU A 236 -13.19 -6.57 10.22
C LEU A 236 -14.05 -7.00 11.39
N VAL A 237 -13.88 -6.36 12.53
CA VAL A 237 -14.54 -6.72 13.79
C VAL A 237 -16.00 -6.30 13.79
N ASP A 238 -16.89 -7.21 14.17
CA ASP A 238 -18.33 -7.00 14.42
C ASP A 238 -19.07 -6.31 13.26
N THR A 239 -18.92 -6.85 12.07
CA THR A 239 -19.62 -6.31 10.88
C THR A 239 -21.12 -6.63 10.86
N ALA A 240 -21.61 -7.57 11.66
CA ALA A 240 -23.04 -7.89 11.73
C ALA A 240 -23.85 -6.72 12.30
N GLY A 241 -23.36 -6.05 13.35
CA GLY A 241 -23.97 -4.84 13.88
C GLY A 241 -23.99 -3.69 12.86
N ILE A 242 -23.04 -3.70 11.93
CA ILE A 242 -22.95 -2.69 10.86
C ILE A 242 -23.86 -3.04 9.68
N ARG A 243 -24.00 -4.34 9.33
CA ARG A 243 -24.85 -4.83 8.22
C ARG A 243 -26.34 -4.82 8.55
N LYS A 244 -26.72 -5.27 9.75
CA LYS A 244 -28.08 -5.08 10.27
C LYS A 244 -28.19 -3.61 10.64
N LYS A 245 -29.02 -2.83 9.90
CA LYS A 245 -29.35 -1.44 10.28
C LYS A 245 -29.73 -1.42 11.76
N SER A 246 -28.77 -1.32 12.65
CA SER A 246 -29.04 -1.20 14.07
C SER A 246 -29.65 0.18 14.27
N ARG A 247 -30.93 0.21 14.65
CA ARG A 247 -31.65 1.43 15.08
C ARG A 247 -31.19 1.89 16.47
N LEU A 248 -29.93 1.64 16.82
CA LEU A 248 -29.38 2.09 18.10
C LEU A 248 -29.11 3.58 18.00
N ASP A 249 -29.69 4.33 18.89
CA ASP A 249 -29.33 5.74 19.04
C ASP A 249 -27.88 5.88 19.46
N ALA A 250 -27.19 6.87 18.92
CA ALA A 250 -25.76 7.09 19.19
C ALA A 250 -25.49 7.33 20.69
N ASN A 251 -26.46 7.83 21.43
CA ASN A 251 -26.41 8.08 22.86
C ASN A 251 -26.81 6.86 23.72
N SER A 252 -27.22 5.75 23.10
CA SER A 252 -27.64 4.57 23.87
C SER A 252 -26.40 3.92 24.54
N SER A 253 -26.61 3.45 25.78
CA SER A 253 -25.58 2.69 26.50
C SER A 253 -25.12 1.44 25.73
N ALA A 254 -26.01 0.85 24.94
CA ALA A 254 -25.74 -0.28 24.08
C ALA A 254 -24.74 0.07 22.95
N PHE A 255 -24.92 1.21 22.28
CA PHE A 255 -23.98 1.69 21.24
C PHE A 255 -22.59 1.96 21.83
N GLN A 256 -22.55 2.58 23.00
CA GLN A 256 -21.27 2.86 23.66
C GLN A 256 -20.55 1.57 24.07
N LYS A 257 -21.28 0.60 24.64
CA LYS A 257 -20.73 -0.71 25.02
C LYS A 257 -20.19 -1.47 23.81
N GLN A 258 -20.97 -1.54 22.73
CA GLN A 258 -20.56 -2.19 21.49
C GLN A 258 -19.27 -1.55 20.92
N SER A 259 -19.23 -0.21 20.84
CA SER A 259 -18.04 0.49 20.35
C SER A 259 -16.79 0.20 21.20
N MET A 260 -16.97 0.11 22.53
CA MET A 260 -15.87 -0.25 23.45
C MET A 260 -15.34 -1.67 23.21
N GLU A 261 -16.23 -2.63 23.00
CA GLU A 261 -15.84 -4.01 22.70
C GLU A 261 -15.09 -4.11 21.37
N GLN A 262 -15.56 -3.38 20.35
CA GLN A 262 -14.88 -3.29 19.04
C GLN A 262 -13.49 -2.69 19.19
N ILE A 263 -13.32 -1.57 19.90
CA ILE A 263 -12.03 -0.92 20.15
C ILE A 263 -11.06 -1.88 20.83
N LYS A 264 -11.49 -2.56 21.90
CA LYS A 264 -10.64 -3.50 22.65
C LYS A 264 -10.14 -4.67 21.78
N ARG A 265 -11.00 -5.18 20.89
CA ARG A 265 -10.68 -6.33 20.02
C ARG A 265 -9.79 -5.97 18.84
N ALA A 266 -9.69 -4.69 18.46
CA ALA A 266 -8.98 -4.24 17.27
C ALA A 266 -7.49 -4.03 17.52
N ASP A 267 -6.69 -4.25 16.48
CA ASP A 267 -5.30 -3.81 16.39
C ASP A 267 -5.18 -2.38 15.86
N VAL A 268 -6.09 -2.01 14.95
CA VAL A 268 -6.22 -0.65 14.39
C VAL A 268 -7.69 -0.26 14.38
N VAL A 269 -7.99 0.96 14.77
CA VAL A 269 -9.35 1.50 14.79
C VAL A 269 -9.51 2.55 13.69
N ILE A 270 -10.61 2.50 12.95
CA ILE A 270 -10.98 3.52 11.97
C ILE A 270 -12.23 4.24 12.49
N VAL A 271 -12.11 5.54 12.76
CA VAL A 271 -13.20 6.37 13.24
C VAL A 271 -13.81 7.11 12.05
N PHE A 272 -15.06 6.80 11.71
CA PHE A 272 -15.82 7.42 10.62
C PHE A 272 -16.55 8.65 11.10
N ILE A 273 -16.28 9.79 10.47
CA ILE A 273 -16.93 11.08 10.71
C ILE A 273 -17.52 11.58 9.40
N ASP A 274 -18.81 11.92 9.40
CA ASP A 274 -19.49 12.50 8.25
C ASP A 274 -19.02 13.94 8.04
N VAL A 275 -18.43 14.23 6.88
CA VAL A 275 -17.88 15.56 6.56
C VAL A 275 -18.95 16.65 6.46
N ASN A 276 -20.21 16.27 6.25
CA ASN A 276 -21.34 17.20 6.08
C ASN A 276 -22.06 17.53 7.41
N SER A 277 -21.63 16.91 8.50
CA SER A 277 -22.15 17.21 9.82
C SER A 277 -21.10 17.86 10.69
N GLU A 278 -21.53 18.72 11.61
CA GLU A 278 -20.64 19.21 12.66
C GLU A 278 -20.13 18.06 13.52
N ILE A 279 -18.91 18.23 14.06
CA ILE A 279 -18.33 17.25 14.99
C ILE A 279 -19.12 17.27 16.28
N SER A 280 -19.81 16.19 16.54
CA SER A 280 -20.70 16.04 17.70
C SER A 280 -19.93 15.63 18.97
N HIS A 281 -20.62 15.70 20.09
CA HIS A 281 -20.11 15.18 21.36
C HIS A 281 -19.83 13.67 21.32
N GLU A 282 -20.62 12.92 20.57
CA GLU A 282 -20.44 11.48 20.38
C GLU A 282 -19.16 11.16 19.59
N ASP A 283 -18.89 11.92 18.52
CA ASP A 283 -17.65 11.77 17.75
C ASP A 283 -16.42 12.02 18.63
N LEU A 284 -16.47 13.10 19.43
CA LEU A 284 -15.40 13.41 20.38
C LEU A 284 -15.26 12.35 21.48
N SER A 285 -16.39 11.81 21.95
CA SER A 285 -16.38 10.72 22.96
C SER A 285 -15.74 9.45 22.40
N LEU A 286 -16.06 9.06 21.17
CA LEU A 286 -15.43 7.91 20.50
C LEU A 286 -13.92 8.12 20.34
N LEU A 287 -13.51 9.29 19.88
CA LEU A 287 -12.11 9.63 19.72
C LEU A 287 -11.36 9.58 21.06
N LYS A 288 -11.92 10.15 22.12
CA LYS A 288 -11.34 10.08 23.49
C LYS A 288 -11.17 8.63 23.95
N LYS A 289 -12.17 7.78 23.74
CA LYS A 289 -12.10 6.35 24.13
C LYS A 289 -10.97 5.63 23.42
N VAL A 290 -10.83 5.80 22.10
CA VAL A 290 -9.75 5.18 21.34
C VAL A 290 -8.39 5.63 21.84
N THR A 291 -8.25 6.91 22.20
CA THR A 291 -7.01 7.46 22.76
C THR A 291 -6.71 6.90 24.16
N LEU A 292 -7.70 6.82 25.03
CA LEU A 292 -7.53 6.26 26.38
C LEU A 292 -7.10 4.80 26.35
N ASP A 293 -7.63 4.02 25.39
CA ASP A 293 -7.24 2.63 25.19
C ASP A 293 -5.90 2.50 24.43
N LYS A 294 -5.23 3.62 24.15
CA LYS A 294 -3.94 3.70 23.41
C LYS A 294 -3.95 2.94 22.09
N LYS A 295 -5.11 2.76 21.45
CA LYS A 295 -5.20 2.06 20.17
C LYS A 295 -4.68 2.94 19.03
N PRO A 296 -3.89 2.38 18.11
CA PRO A 296 -3.58 3.06 16.86
C PRO A 296 -4.87 3.28 16.07
N PHE A 297 -5.06 4.48 15.49
CA PHE A 297 -6.29 4.76 14.78
C PHE A 297 -6.13 5.75 13.63
N ILE A 298 -7.12 5.73 12.74
CA ILE A 298 -7.26 6.60 11.57
C ILE A 298 -8.60 7.32 11.69
N ILE A 299 -8.66 8.60 11.34
CA ILE A 299 -9.90 9.33 11.18
C ILE A 299 -10.26 9.37 9.69
N ALA A 300 -11.41 8.79 9.34
CA ALA A 300 -11.93 8.77 7.99
C ALA A 300 -13.10 9.74 7.86
N PHE A 301 -12.89 10.83 7.11
CA PHE A 301 -13.96 11.74 6.74
C PHE A 301 -14.73 11.16 5.55
N THR A 302 -16.00 10.84 5.78
CA THR A 302 -16.87 10.15 4.82
C THR A 302 -17.77 11.12 4.06
N LYS A 303 -18.42 10.62 2.99
CA LYS A 303 -19.34 11.37 2.12
C LYS A 303 -18.69 12.59 1.47
N TRP A 304 -17.41 12.47 1.11
CA TRP A 304 -16.63 13.53 0.52
C TRP A 304 -17.17 14.01 -0.84
N ASP A 305 -17.98 13.19 -1.52
CA ASP A 305 -18.68 13.52 -2.77
C ASP A 305 -19.77 14.58 -2.64
N LEU A 306 -20.27 14.81 -1.42
CA LEU A 306 -21.33 15.79 -1.14
C LEU A 306 -20.79 17.18 -0.81
N LYS A 307 -19.48 17.38 -0.80
CA LYS A 307 -18.86 18.69 -0.58
C LYS A 307 -18.66 19.42 -1.91
N ASP A 308 -19.05 20.70 -1.91
CA ASP A 308 -18.78 21.62 -3.03
C ASP A 308 -17.28 21.90 -3.21
N LYS A 309 -16.95 22.74 -4.21
CA LYS A 309 -15.55 23.03 -4.62
C LYS A 309 -14.63 23.55 -3.51
N ASP A 310 -15.17 24.02 -2.39
CA ASP A 310 -14.42 24.45 -1.18
C ASP A 310 -14.09 23.32 -0.21
N ALA A 311 -14.07 22.09 -0.72
CA ALA A 311 -13.88 20.88 0.07
C ALA A 311 -12.53 20.81 0.83
N GLU A 312 -11.46 21.39 0.28
CA GLU A 312 -10.15 21.43 0.93
C GLU A 312 -10.18 22.26 2.21
N ASP A 313 -10.84 23.42 2.18
CA ASP A 313 -11.01 24.28 3.34
C ASP A 313 -11.91 23.65 4.41
N ALA A 314 -12.98 22.95 4.01
CA ALA A 314 -13.83 22.24 4.94
C ALA A 314 -13.08 21.10 5.66
N GLY A 315 -12.27 20.34 4.94
CA GLY A 315 -11.43 19.30 5.53
C GLY A 315 -10.34 19.87 6.45
N PHE A 316 -9.75 20.99 6.08
CA PHE A 316 -8.79 21.71 6.92
C PHE A 316 -9.45 22.20 8.21
N ASN A 317 -10.64 22.78 8.13
CA ASN A 317 -11.40 23.30 9.27
C ASN A 317 -11.80 22.16 10.23
N LEU A 318 -12.27 21.02 9.72
CA LEU A 318 -12.58 19.85 10.55
C LEU A 318 -11.34 19.31 11.28
N LYS A 319 -10.21 19.21 10.59
CA LYS A 319 -8.95 18.84 11.24
C LYS A 319 -8.54 19.81 12.33
N LYS A 320 -8.67 21.12 12.07
CA LYS A 320 -8.36 22.19 13.01
C LYS A 320 -9.27 22.12 14.23
N GLU A 321 -10.56 21.88 14.02
CA GLU A 321 -11.54 21.74 15.10
C GLU A 321 -11.24 20.53 16.00
N ILE A 322 -11.00 19.35 15.42
CA ILE A 322 -10.62 18.15 16.20
C ILE A 322 -9.33 18.42 16.99
N LYS A 323 -8.33 19.01 16.34
CA LYS A 323 -7.07 19.35 17.00
C LYS A 323 -7.22 20.38 18.12
N PHE A 324 -8.13 21.31 17.96
CA PHE A 324 -8.42 22.31 18.99
C PHE A 324 -9.16 21.71 20.20
N ARG A 325 -10.20 20.89 19.94
CA ARG A 325 -11.02 20.27 21.00
C ARG A 325 -10.31 19.13 21.71
N LEU A 326 -9.38 18.45 21.02
CA LEU A 326 -8.65 17.30 21.52
C LEU A 326 -7.15 17.51 21.28
N LYS A 327 -6.49 18.18 22.22
CA LYS A 327 -5.07 18.58 22.14
C LYS A 327 -4.10 17.42 21.89
N GLU A 328 -4.50 16.19 22.18
CA GLU A 328 -3.71 14.97 22.03
C GLU A 328 -3.69 14.43 20.58
N PHE A 329 -4.52 14.98 19.67
CA PHE A 329 -4.74 14.43 18.31
C PHE A 329 -3.86 15.04 17.21
N HIS A 330 -2.75 15.66 17.55
CA HIS A 330 -1.97 16.44 16.58
C HIS A 330 -1.40 15.63 15.40
N GLU A 331 -1.31 14.29 15.50
CA GLU A 331 -0.57 13.44 14.55
C GLU A 331 -1.38 12.25 14.02
N THR A 332 -2.67 12.19 14.29
CA THR A 332 -3.52 11.13 13.78
C THR A 332 -3.67 11.25 12.27
N PRO A 333 -3.48 10.17 11.50
CA PRO A 333 -3.71 10.18 10.06
C PRO A 333 -5.19 10.44 9.74
N PHE A 334 -5.41 11.26 8.71
CA PHE A 334 -6.74 11.59 8.19
C PHE A 334 -6.88 11.12 6.75
N VAL A 335 -8.04 10.57 6.41
CA VAL A 335 -8.37 10.17 5.04
C VAL A 335 -9.74 10.71 4.68
N TYR A 336 -9.87 11.24 3.47
CA TYR A 336 -11.16 11.64 2.90
C TYR A 336 -11.64 10.57 1.95
N ILE A 337 -12.84 10.05 2.17
CA ILE A 337 -13.41 8.95 1.38
C ILE A 337 -14.80 9.28 0.87
N SER A 338 -15.13 8.69 -0.27
CA SER A 338 -16.50 8.57 -0.74
C SER A 338 -16.75 7.15 -1.24
N SER A 339 -17.64 6.44 -0.56
CA SER A 339 -18.09 5.12 -0.98
C SER A 339 -19.02 5.16 -2.19
N LYS A 340 -19.61 6.33 -2.50
CA LYS A 340 -20.53 6.48 -3.63
C LYS A 340 -19.78 6.54 -4.97
N ILE A 341 -18.62 7.19 -4.99
CA ILE A 341 -17.79 7.37 -6.19
C ILE A 341 -16.46 6.59 -6.10
N ASN A 342 -16.37 5.64 -5.21
CA ASN A 342 -15.21 4.77 -4.97
C ASN A 342 -13.88 5.55 -4.75
N LYS A 343 -13.97 6.76 -4.14
CA LYS A 343 -12.78 7.60 -3.90
C LYS A 343 -12.07 7.17 -2.63
N ASN A 344 -10.78 6.85 -2.72
CA ASN A 344 -9.88 6.53 -1.61
C ASN A 344 -10.30 5.35 -0.71
N LEU A 345 -11.13 4.41 -1.17
CA LEU A 345 -11.61 3.29 -0.35
C LEU A 345 -10.46 2.44 0.17
N TYR A 346 -9.52 2.10 -0.69
CA TYR A 346 -8.37 1.26 -0.35
C TYR A 346 -7.28 1.99 0.41
N LYS A 347 -7.20 3.32 0.28
CA LYS A 347 -6.22 4.12 1.02
C LYS A 347 -6.34 3.97 2.54
N ILE A 348 -7.55 3.69 3.04
CA ILE A 348 -7.77 3.37 4.45
C ILE A 348 -7.09 2.06 4.83
N LEU A 349 -7.23 1.02 4.00
CA LEU A 349 -6.63 -0.28 4.25
C LEU A 349 -5.10 -0.19 4.17
N ASP A 350 -4.56 0.55 3.20
CA ASP A 350 -3.12 0.80 3.09
C ASP A 350 -2.57 1.47 4.35
N LEU A 351 -3.22 2.53 4.82
CA LEU A 351 -2.83 3.20 6.06
C LEU A 351 -2.98 2.29 7.29
N ALA A 352 -4.02 1.47 7.35
CA ALA A 352 -4.20 0.54 8.46
C ALA A 352 -3.09 -0.52 8.50
N ILE A 353 -2.65 -1.00 7.34
CA ILE A 353 -1.50 -1.91 7.19
C ILE A 353 -0.21 -1.22 7.64
N GLU A 354 0.06 -0.01 7.16
CA GLU A 354 1.24 0.77 7.57
C GLU A 354 1.29 1.00 9.08
N ILE A 355 0.16 1.37 9.67
CA ILE A 355 0.04 1.60 11.12
C ILE A 355 0.25 0.31 11.90
N TYR A 356 -0.35 -0.80 11.45
CA TYR A 356 -0.19 -2.10 12.09
C TYR A 356 1.26 -2.57 12.07
N HIS A 357 1.97 -2.40 10.96
CA HIS A 357 3.39 -2.73 10.88
C HIS A 357 4.24 -1.77 11.71
N SER A 358 3.92 -0.48 11.71
CA SER A 358 4.63 0.53 12.52
C SER A 358 4.56 0.22 14.03
N LYS A 359 3.43 -0.32 14.51
CA LYS A 359 3.27 -0.77 15.90
C LYS A 359 4.31 -1.85 16.27
N ARG A 360 4.73 -2.67 15.32
CA ARG A 360 5.66 -3.79 15.51
C ARG A 360 7.13 -3.43 15.32
N ILE A 361 7.43 -2.18 14.97
CA ILE A 361 8.80 -1.73 14.80
C ILE A 361 9.54 -1.83 16.14
N LYS A 362 10.59 -2.64 16.18
CA LYS A 362 11.50 -2.75 17.30
C LYS A 362 12.77 -1.98 17.00
N ILE A 363 13.00 -0.91 17.75
CA ILE A 363 14.20 -0.08 17.63
C ILE A 363 15.20 -0.56 18.67
N LYS A 364 16.37 -0.99 18.22
CA LYS A 364 17.44 -1.39 19.14
C LYS A 364 17.88 -0.21 20.00
N LYS A 365 18.12 -0.45 21.29
CA LYS A 365 18.59 0.57 22.22
C LYS A 365 19.81 1.34 21.70
N LYS A 366 20.72 0.64 21.00
CA LYS A 366 21.92 1.25 20.39
C LYS A 366 21.54 2.29 19.32
N ASP A 367 20.57 1.98 18.47
CA ASP A 367 20.18 2.85 17.34
C ASP A 367 19.42 4.09 17.84
N LEU A 368 18.54 3.90 18.84
CA LEU A 368 17.85 5.02 19.48
C LEU A 368 18.85 5.97 20.17
N ASN A 369 19.82 5.43 20.89
CA ASN A 369 20.81 6.26 21.60
C ASN A 369 21.78 6.94 20.63
N LYS A 370 22.16 6.27 19.53
CA LYS A 370 22.92 6.89 18.45
C LYS A 370 22.17 8.10 17.87
N PHE A 371 20.86 7.94 17.61
CA PHE A 371 20.01 9.06 17.15
C PHE A 371 19.97 10.19 18.18
N ILE A 372 19.83 9.91 19.47
CA ILE A 372 19.83 10.92 20.54
C ILE A 372 21.12 11.72 20.51
N GLU A 373 22.29 11.07 20.40
CA GLU A 373 23.58 11.74 20.32
C GLU A 373 23.72 12.58 19.03
N GLU A 374 23.35 12.06 17.90
CA GLU A 374 23.30 12.81 16.63
C GLU A 374 22.40 14.04 16.73
N ALA A 375 21.22 13.90 17.34
CA ALA A 375 20.26 14.98 17.50
C ALA A 375 20.76 16.10 18.46
N LYS A 376 21.69 15.83 19.36
CA LYS A 376 22.32 16.86 20.24
C LYS A 376 23.13 17.88 19.46
N THR A 377 23.68 17.49 18.32
CA THR A 377 24.50 18.35 17.45
C THR A 377 23.69 19.14 16.43
N ASP A 378 22.42 18.82 16.28
CA ASP A 378 21.52 19.52 15.35
C ASP A 378 21.13 20.90 15.93
N ASN A 379 21.17 21.93 15.07
CA ASN A 379 20.89 23.32 15.48
C ASN A 379 19.45 23.51 16.00
N ASN A 380 18.48 22.76 15.52
CA ASN A 380 17.07 22.85 15.91
C ASN A 380 16.70 21.82 16.98
N ALA A 381 17.10 20.55 16.81
CA ALA A 381 16.78 19.45 17.72
C ALA A 381 17.65 19.46 18.97
N GLY A 382 18.90 19.85 18.88
CA GLY A 382 19.88 19.84 19.97
C GLY A 382 19.45 20.59 21.22
N ARG A 383 18.60 21.61 21.06
CA ARG A 383 18.07 22.39 22.19
C ARG A 383 17.35 21.56 23.25
N LEU A 384 16.66 20.49 22.84
CA LEU A 384 15.94 19.58 23.74
C LEU A 384 16.75 18.31 24.03
N TYR A 385 17.38 17.74 23.01
CA TYR A 385 18.10 16.47 23.15
C TYR A 385 19.32 16.57 24.08
N LYS A 386 19.91 17.76 24.26
CA LYS A 386 21.00 17.98 25.25
C LYS A 386 20.64 17.62 26.70
N TYR A 387 19.33 17.63 27.02
CA TYR A 387 18.84 17.22 28.34
C TYR A 387 18.56 15.72 28.43
N ILE A 388 18.54 15.01 27.33
CA ILE A 388 18.28 13.56 27.26
C ILE A 388 19.62 12.81 27.39
N THR A 389 19.70 11.93 28.36
CA THR A 389 20.91 11.11 28.61
C THR A 389 20.90 9.87 27.72
N TYR A 390 19.79 9.16 27.69
CA TYR A 390 19.56 7.98 26.83
C TYR A 390 18.07 7.68 26.70
N GLY A 391 17.73 6.73 25.82
CA GLY A 391 16.36 6.28 25.60
C GLY A 391 16.26 4.77 25.46
N VAL A 392 15.08 4.26 25.75
CA VAL A 392 14.69 2.85 25.51
C VAL A 392 13.28 2.78 24.93
N GLN A 393 13.01 1.80 24.08
CA GLN A 393 11.65 1.46 23.68
C GLN A 393 11.05 0.52 24.72
N LYS A 394 9.85 0.83 25.20
CA LYS A 394 9.07 -0.02 26.09
C LYS A 394 8.38 -1.10 25.27
N GLU A 395 8.54 -2.36 25.63
CA GLU A 395 7.90 -3.47 24.96
C GLU A 395 6.50 -3.76 25.51
N GLY A 396 5.64 -4.39 24.68
CA GLY A 396 4.30 -4.83 25.10
C GLY A 396 3.21 -3.76 25.07
N GLU A 397 3.53 -2.54 24.64
CA GLU A 397 2.55 -1.46 24.54
C GLU A 397 1.74 -1.53 23.23
N GLU A 398 0.52 -1.00 23.26
CA GLU A 398 -0.38 -0.94 22.10
C GLU A 398 0.10 0.01 20.99
N ILE A 399 0.89 1.02 21.36
CA ILE A 399 1.58 1.94 20.44
C ILE A 399 3.07 1.97 20.78
N PRO A 400 3.97 2.26 19.83
CA PRO A 400 5.39 2.41 20.12
C PRO A 400 5.62 3.46 21.21
N THR A 401 6.13 3.03 22.35
CA THR A 401 6.35 3.88 23.53
C THR A 401 7.85 3.96 23.80
N PHE A 402 8.35 5.19 23.92
CA PHE A 402 9.76 5.47 24.21
C PHE A 402 9.91 6.16 25.55
N ILE A 403 10.76 5.63 26.38
CA ILE A 403 11.16 6.28 27.64
C ILE A 403 12.50 6.97 27.41
N LEU A 404 12.51 8.29 27.55
CA LEU A 404 13.70 9.11 27.44
C LEU A 404 14.12 9.56 28.84
N PHE A 405 15.36 9.26 29.22
CA PHE A 405 15.88 9.54 30.55
C PHE A 405 16.62 10.86 30.54
N THR A 406 16.39 11.67 31.59
CA THR A 406 17.10 12.93 31.85
C THR A 406 17.78 12.91 33.20
N GLY A 407 19.00 13.44 33.28
CA GLY A 407 19.71 13.69 34.55
C GLY A 407 19.37 15.04 35.19
N ASN A 408 18.63 15.91 34.47
CA ASN A 408 18.41 17.29 34.93
C ASN A 408 16.99 17.42 35.56
N LYS A 409 16.95 17.53 36.91
CA LYS A 409 15.72 17.77 37.67
C LYS A 409 15.04 19.11 37.39
N GLY A 410 15.83 20.13 37.03
CA GLY A 410 15.32 21.49 36.81
C GLY A 410 14.67 21.72 35.46
N LYS A 411 14.84 20.78 34.50
CA LYS A 411 14.19 20.88 33.15
C LYS A 411 12.78 20.29 33.19
N ILE A 412 11.80 21.15 33.10
CA ILE A 412 10.42 20.77 32.88
C ILE A 412 10.18 20.67 31.37
N PHE A 413 9.76 19.48 30.90
CA PHE A 413 9.39 19.28 29.51
C PHE A 413 7.90 19.64 29.32
N THR A 414 7.66 20.61 28.47
CA THR A 414 6.30 21.03 28.11
C THR A 414 5.66 20.05 27.12
N MET A 415 4.35 20.15 26.93
CA MET A 415 3.64 19.36 25.90
C MET A 415 4.20 19.62 24.49
N VAL A 416 4.70 20.83 24.23
CA VAL A 416 5.33 21.19 22.95
C VAL A 416 6.67 20.46 22.80
N ASP A 417 7.46 20.40 23.87
CA ASP A 417 8.74 19.67 23.89
C ASP A 417 8.52 18.17 23.61
N ILE A 418 7.55 17.56 24.30
CA ILE A 418 7.21 16.13 24.12
C ILE A 418 6.72 15.86 22.71
N LYS A 419 5.90 16.75 22.14
CA LYS A 419 5.46 16.67 20.77
C LYS A 419 6.64 16.70 19.78
N PHE A 420 7.58 17.60 19.99
CA PHE A 420 8.77 17.71 19.16
C PHE A 420 9.61 16.42 19.21
N LEU A 421 9.91 15.91 20.41
CA LEU A 421 10.66 14.66 20.60
C LEU A 421 9.95 13.47 19.92
N ARG A 422 8.63 13.40 20.04
CA ARG A 422 7.79 12.38 19.38
C ARG A 422 7.94 12.44 17.87
N ASN A 423 7.83 13.62 17.27
CA ASN A 423 7.93 13.81 15.83
C ASN A 423 9.32 13.46 15.30
N SER A 424 10.37 13.88 15.99
CA SER A 424 11.75 13.55 15.62
C SER A 424 11.99 12.03 15.59
N ILE A 425 11.49 11.30 16.60
CA ILE A 425 11.59 9.84 16.65
C ILE A 425 10.79 9.21 15.51
N LYS A 426 9.55 9.68 15.27
CA LYS A 426 8.71 9.17 14.17
C LYS A 426 9.38 9.34 12.82
N GLU A 427 9.91 10.52 12.55
CA GLU A 427 10.58 10.85 11.29
C GLU A 427 11.84 10.00 11.10
N ARG A 428 12.70 9.95 12.13
CA ARG A 428 13.96 9.18 12.09
C ARG A 428 13.76 7.69 11.79
N PHE A 429 12.74 7.08 12.39
CA PHE A 429 12.51 5.65 12.32
C PHE A 429 11.35 5.26 11.42
N GLY A 430 10.77 6.20 10.65
CA GLY A 430 9.70 5.94 9.70
C GLY A 430 8.39 5.43 10.33
N ILE A 431 8.09 5.81 11.58
CA ILE A 431 6.92 5.31 12.30
C ILE A 431 5.67 6.08 11.86
N LYS A 432 4.71 5.37 11.26
CA LYS A 432 3.45 5.95 10.77
C LYS A 432 2.33 5.97 11.81
N SER A 433 2.40 5.08 12.81
CA SER A 433 1.44 5.06 13.93
C SER A 433 1.66 6.22 14.90
N ASN A 434 0.72 6.36 15.85
CA ASN A 434 0.95 7.20 17.01
C ASN A 434 2.12 6.65 17.83
N VAL A 435 2.86 7.54 18.47
CA VAL A 435 4.00 7.22 19.32
C VAL A 435 3.80 7.90 20.66
N GLU A 436 4.13 7.23 21.76
CA GLU A 436 4.17 7.83 23.09
C GLU A 436 5.64 8.09 23.48
N VAL A 437 5.90 9.25 24.08
CA VAL A 437 7.20 9.60 24.65
C VAL A 437 7.00 9.97 26.10
N ILE A 438 7.66 9.23 26.98
CA ILE A 438 7.66 9.42 28.43
C ILE A 438 9.03 9.95 28.83
N ILE A 439 9.06 11.01 29.62
CA ILE A 439 10.30 11.53 30.18
C ILE A 439 10.43 11.06 31.63
N GLU A 440 11.51 10.36 31.91
CA GLU A 440 11.82 9.89 33.25
C GLU A 440 13.14 10.54 33.79
N TYR A 441 13.10 10.93 35.04
CA TYR A 441 14.29 11.40 35.73
C TYR A 441 15.07 10.21 36.30
N LYS A 442 16.34 10.09 35.94
CA LYS A 442 17.25 9.11 36.54
C LYS A 442 18.51 9.80 37.02
N LYS A 443 18.79 9.72 38.34
CA LYS A 443 20.06 10.15 38.91
C LYS A 443 21.07 9.04 38.67
N TYR A 444 22.20 9.35 38.05
CA TYR A 444 23.36 8.47 37.94
C TYR A 444 24.21 8.56 39.21
#